data_0d230c4301f271708e0b575836347fce
#
_entry.id   0d230c4301f271708e0b575836347fce
#
_cell.length_a   1.000
_cell.length_b   1.000
_cell.length_c   1.000
_cell.angle_alpha   90.00
_cell.angle_beta   90.00
_cell.angle_gamma   90.00
#
_symmetry.space_group_name_H-M   'P 1'
#
loop_
_entity.id
_entity.type
_entity.pdbx_description
1 polymer ?
#
loop_
_entity_poly.entity_id
_entity_poly.type
_entity_poly.pdbx_seq_one_letter_code
_entity_poly.pdbx_strand_id
1 'polypeptide(L)'
;MQVISSVLDFTKVASALSLSIANYKPIPIVDSSTSGSSSHGRVNTVNDGESWSSKHPSDSWGLPSILNISSTLSNDDGRIASSDGDSSGKTVGSGCKILDDYKSNSTLEVQFPSYNSTRANMMRYRKQVGVNGGAWFVQENWMTPSLFSCASGSKASELDILKGYGKSKKGIQSARARLEKHWDTWIQAKDFEEMKAMGINTLRLPIGYWNFPGSNFTKDTPFEPYSDVYKNSWKYILRAIKYADENDIGVLIDMHGAYGSQNGEPHSGVADGKVHFFKKENRERMTKLLLWLMNEVQNISNVIGIELLNEPHNDKRLWSWYSSAMDAMRKVSK
;
A
#
# COMPACT_ATOMS: atom_id res chain seq x y z
N MET A 1 6.65 15.49 14.81
CA MET A 1 6.44 15.41 13.35
C MET A 1 7.65 14.72 12.73
N GLN A 2 7.60 13.42 12.57
CA GLN A 2 8.62 12.71 11.79
C GLN A 2 8.12 12.62 10.36
N VAL A 3 8.48 13.61 9.56
CA VAL A 3 8.30 13.55 8.10
C VAL A 3 9.27 12.50 7.60
N ILE A 4 8.75 11.40 7.13
CA ILE A 4 9.51 10.28 6.61
C ILE A 4 10.07 10.69 5.26
N SER A 5 11.34 10.99 5.20
CA SER A 5 12.08 11.11 3.95
C SER A 5 12.49 9.70 3.49
N SER A 6 11.58 8.98 2.89
CA SER A 6 11.93 7.96 1.92
C SER A 6 11.33 8.39 0.59
N VAL A 7 12.07 9.17 -0.15
CA VAL A 7 11.84 9.33 -1.58
C VAL A 7 12.09 7.95 -2.19
N LEU A 8 11.04 7.18 -2.36
CA LEU A 8 11.11 5.97 -3.16
C LEU A 8 11.52 6.37 -4.57
N ASP A 9 12.58 5.75 -5.05
CA ASP A 9 13.02 5.87 -6.42
C ASP A 9 11.89 5.33 -7.35
N PHE A 10 11.01 6.24 -7.78
CA PHE A 10 9.89 5.96 -8.65
C PHE A 10 10.31 5.37 -10.00
N THR A 11 11.60 5.34 -10.32
CA THR A 11 12.10 4.71 -11.55
C THR A 11 11.88 3.20 -11.53
N LYS A 12 11.89 2.55 -10.37
CA LYS A 12 11.60 1.11 -10.25
C LYS A 12 10.10 0.80 -10.28
N VAL A 13 9.25 1.68 -9.75
CA VAL A 13 7.80 1.56 -9.83
C VAL A 13 7.30 1.95 -11.22
N ALA A 14 7.91 2.96 -11.84
CA ALA A 14 7.62 3.37 -13.21
C ALA A 14 7.98 2.29 -14.23
N SER A 15 8.99 1.46 -14.00
CA SER A 15 9.32 0.37 -14.91
C SER A 15 8.27 -0.74 -14.95
N ALA A 16 7.58 -1.02 -13.85
CA ALA A 16 6.45 -1.96 -13.85
C ALA A 16 5.18 -1.37 -14.49
N LEU A 17 4.99 -0.05 -14.39
CA LEU A 17 3.89 0.67 -15.03
C LEU A 17 4.19 1.01 -16.51
N SER A 18 5.43 1.33 -16.87
CA SER A 18 5.81 1.67 -18.25
C SER A 18 5.75 0.46 -19.21
N LEU A 19 5.94 -0.76 -18.72
CA LEU A 19 5.70 -1.97 -19.51
C LEU A 19 4.21 -2.18 -19.85
N SER A 20 3.27 -1.63 -19.08
CA SER A 20 1.84 -1.63 -19.42
C SER A 20 1.46 -0.56 -20.44
N ILE A 21 2.22 0.55 -20.53
CA ILE A 21 1.92 1.68 -21.41
C ILE A 21 2.57 1.51 -22.80
N ALA A 22 3.70 0.83 -22.91
CA ALA A 22 4.42 0.63 -24.17
C ALA A 22 3.66 -0.20 -25.23
N ASN A 23 2.59 -0.92 -24.86
CA ASN A 23 1.75 -1.68 -25.77
C ASN A 23 0.37 -1.06 -26.02
N TYR A 24 0.12 0.16 -25.56
CA TYR A 24 -1.12 0.86 -25.86
C TYR A 24 -0.98 1.58 -27.21
N LYS A 25 -1.50 0.96 -28.27
CA LYS A 25 -1.77 1.68 -29.52
C LYS A 25 -2.99 2.56 -29.29
N PRO A 26 -2.90 3.89 -29.44
CA PRO A 26 -4.07 4.75 -29.38
C PRO A 26 -5.05 4.35 -30.47
N ILE A 27 -6.32 4.20 -30.11
CA ILE A 27 -7.41 4.03 -31.08
C ILE A 27 -7.46 5.33 -31.88
N PRO A 28 -7.36 5.31 -33.21
CA PRO A 28 -7.47 6.52 -34.01
C PRO A 28 -8.88 7.09 -33.85
N ILE A 29 -8.96 8.38 -33.53
CA ILE A 29 -10.19 9.16 -33.59
C ILE A 29 -10.60 9.15 -35.10
N VAL A 30 -11.68 8.47 -35.41
CA VAL A 30 -12.25 8.50 -36.75
C VAL A 30 -12.93 9.85 -36.92
N ASP A 31 -12.26 10.75 -37.61
CA ASP A 31 -12.87 11.98 -38.09
C ASP A 31 -13.70 11.62 -39.34
N SER A 32 -15.01 11.78 -39.24
CA SER A 32 -15.94 11.49 -40.30
C SER A 32 -16.00 12.65 -41.30
N SER A 33 -15.06 12.70 -42.22
CA SER A 33 -15.30 13.38 -43.52
C SER A 33 -14.26 12.97 -44.59
N THR A 34 -14.83 12.58 -45.72
CA THR A 34 -14.31 12.51 -47.07
C THR A 34 -13.79 11.17 -47.62
N SER A 35 -14.50 10.81 -48.60
CA SER A 35 -14.36 9.83 -49.68
C SER A 35 -13.03 9.88 -50.47
N GLY A 36 -12.50 8.72 -50.89
CA GLY A 36 -11.78 8.71 -52.19
C GLY A 36 -10.60 7.74 -52.31
N SER A 37 -10.85 6.64 -53.05
CA SER A 37 -9.96 5.91 -53.96
C SER A 37 -8.65 5.24 -53.54
N SER A 38 -8.67 3.97 -53.83
CA SER A 38 -7.67 2.92 -54.06
C SER A 38 -6.27 3.32 -54.58
N SER A 39 -5.20 2.65 -54.06
CA SER A 39 -4.21 1.97 -54.87
C SER A 39 -3.25 1.07 -54.06
N HIS A 40 -2.87 -0.05 -54.64
CA HIS A 40 -1.97 -1.10 -54.18
C HIS A 40 -0.50 -0.63 -54.07
N GLY A 41 0.24 -1.12 -53.05
CA GLY A 41 1.69 -0.96 -53.01
C GLY A 41 2.36 -2.02 -52.13
N ARG A 42 3.28 -2.74 -52.70
CA ARG A 42 4.02 -3.94 -52.25
C ARG A 42 4.86 -3.79 -51.03
N VAL A 43 4.97 -4.89 -50.31
CA VAL A 43 5.94 -5.23 -49.25
C VAL A 43 7.37 -5.25 -49.79
N ASN A 44 8.31 -4.65 -49.05
CA ASN A 44 9.72 -5.02 -49.12
C ASN A 44 10.27 -5.15 -47.67
N THR A 45 10.75 -6.34 -47.40
CA THR A 45 11.56 -6.72 -46.25
C THR A 45 12.99 -6.21 -46.41
N VAL A 46 13.55 -5.54 -45.40
CA VAL A 46 15.00 -5.38 -45.27
C VAL A 46 15.38 -5.76 -43.83
N ASN A 47 16.21 -6.80 -43.74
CA ASN A 47 17.05 -7.15 -42.61
C ASN A 47 18.18 -6.14 -42.53
N ASP A 48 18.45 -5.59 -41.36
CA ASP A 48 19.83 -5.22 -41.00
C ASP A 48 19.99 -5.20 -39.48
N GLY A 49 20.95 -6.02 -39.03
CA GLY A 49 21.41 -6.06 -37.68
C GLY A 49 22.41 -4.95 -37.38
N GLU A 50 22.22 -4.21 -36.34
CA GLU A 50 23.27 -3.37 -35.76
C GLU A 50 23.37 -3.54 -34.27
N SER A 51 24.62 -3.81 -33.84
CA SER A 51 25.09 -3.92 -32.48
C SER A 51 25.16 -2.55 -31.79
N TRP A 52 24.53 -2.39 -30.64
CA TRP A 52 24.64 -1.19 -29.82
C TRP A 52 25.82 -1.27 -28.86
N SER A 53 26.85 -0.50 -29.13
CA SER A 53 27.93 -0.20 -28.19
C SER A 53 27.58 1.02 -27.35
N SER A 54 27.70 0.88 -26.05
CA SER A 54 27.46 1.92 -25.05
C SER A 54 28.52 3.03 -25.13
N LYS A 55 28.10 4.28 -25.36
CA LYS A 55 28.85 5.50 -24.99
C LYS A 55 27.90 6.44 -24.25
N HIS A 56 28.18 6.66 -22.97
CA HIS A 56 27.54 7.69 -22.17
C HIS A 56 28.21 9.04 -22.41
N PRO A 57 27.46 10.12 -22.61
CA PRO A 57 27.93 11.47 -22.33
C PRO A 57 27.56 11.84 -20.89
N SER A 58 28.54 12.28 -20.13
CA SER A 58 28.39 12.90 -18.82
C SER A 58 27.94 14.35 -19.02
N ASP A 59 26.68 14.67 -18.78
CA ASP A 59 26.21 16.02 -18.66
C ASP A 59 25.90 16.36 -17.20
N SER A 60 26.72 17.24 -16.65
CA SER A 60 26.62 17.84 -15.33
C SER A 60 25.44 18.81 -15.29
N TRP A 61 24.35 18.44 -14.62
CA TRP A 61 23.31 19.38 -14.21
C TRP A 61 23.67 19.94 -12.85
N GLY A 62 24.08 21.21 -12.83
CA GLY A 62 24.30 21.97 -11.59
C GLY A 62 23.00 22.14 -10.82
N LEU A 63 22.94 21.52 -9.64
CA LEU A 63 21.92 21.79 -8.64
C LEU A 63 22.28 23.08 -7.89
N PRO A 64 21.34 24.02 -7.64
CA PRO A 64 21.62 25.15 -6.77
C PRO A 64 21.81 24.65 -5.34
N SER A 65 22.87 25.15 -4.71
CA SER A 65 23.21 24.93 -3.30
C SER A 65 22.08 25.40 -2.41
N ILE A 66 21.37 24.48 -1.78
CA ILE A 66 20.38 24.77 -0.74
C ILE A 66 21.10 24.81 0.61
N LEU A 67 21.15 26.02 1.16
CA LEU A 67 21.21 26.42 2.57
C LEU A 67 21.59 25.37 3.61
N ASN A 68 22.76 25.58 4.20
CA ASN A 68 23.16 25.07 5.51
C ASN A 68 22.14 25.48 6.58
N ILE A 69 21.24 24.61 6.96
CA ILE A 69 20.51 24.72 8.20
C ILE A 69 21.33 23.97 9.26
N SER A 70 22.04 24.76 10.07
CA SER A 70 22.71 24.28 11.27
C SER A 70 21.68 23.64 12.19
N SER A 71 21.79 22.32 12.38
CA SER A 71 20.98 21.58 13.33
C SER A 71 21.50 21.83 14.75
N THR A 72 20.87 22.75 15.47
CA THR A 72 20.89 22.68 16.94
C THR A 72 19.86 21.62 17.35
N LEU A 73 20.34 20.40 17.54
CA LEU A 73 19.59 19.37 18.23
C LEU A 73 19.54 19.76 19.71
N SER A 74 18.48 20.46 20.12
CA SER A 74 18.06 20.44 21.51
C SER A 74 17.38 19.09 21.74
N ASN A 75 17.99 18.27 22.61
CA ASN A 75 17.36 17.10 23.21
C ASN A 75 16.24 17.59 24.12
N ASP A 76 15.07 17.80 23.51
CA ASP A 76 13.83 17.97 24.26
C ASP A 76 13.10 16.62 24.17
N ASP A 77 13.41 15.73 25.14
CA ASP A 77 12.60 14.58 25.50
C ASP A 77 11.24 15.10 25.96
N GLY A 78 10.42 15.52 25.02
CA GLY A 78 9.01 15.79 25.21
C GLY A 78 8.29 14.53 25.64
N ARG A 79 8.48 14.11 26.90
CA ARG A 79 7.54 13.25 27.60
C ARG A 79 6.20 13.96 27.59
N ILE A 80 5.38 13.65 26.60
CA ILE A 80 3.94 13.79 26.77
C ILE A 80 3.59 12.76 27.85
N ALA A 81 3.51 13.23 29.08
CA ALA A 81 2.87 12.51 30.16
C ALA A 81 1.39 12.40 29.79
N SER A 82 1.05 11.37 29.02
CA SER A 82 -0.32 10.88 28.99
C SER A 82 -0.57 10.40 30.42
N SER A 83 -1.49 11.06 31.10
CA SER A 83 -2.11 10.56 32.33
C SER A 83 -2.91 9.30 31.96
N ASP A 84 -2.20 8.22 31.68
CA ASP A 84 -2.77 6.88 31.65
C ASP A 84 -3.03 6.53 33.08
N GLY A 85 -4.29 6.64 33.50
CA GLY A 85 -4.74 6.17 34.79
C GLY A 85 -4.20 4.76 35.03
N ASP A 86 -3.46 4.58 36.08
CA ASP A 86 -2.82 3.34 36.55
C ASP A 86 -3.88 2.24 36.70
N SER A 87 -4.23 1.55 35.64
CA SER A 87 -4.94 0.30 35.71
C SER A 87 -3.93 -0.80 35.94
N SER A 88 -3.82 -1.25 37.21
CA SER A 88 -3.08 -2.40 37.74
C SER A 88 -2.41 -3.28 36.69
N GLY A 89 -1.07 -3.37 36.71
CA GLY A 89 -0.16 -3.98 35.72
C GLY A 89 -0.38 -5.44 35.37
N LYS A 90 -1.59 -5.81 34.95
CA LYS A 90 -1.92 -7.12 34.39
C LYS A 90 -1.39 -7.21 32.95
N THR A 91 -0.76 -8.33 32.62
CA THR A 91 -0.19 -8.61 31.31
C THR A 91 -0.82 -9.83 30.68
N VAL A 92 -0.70 -9.95 29.35
CA VAL A 92 -1.10 -11.11 28.54
C VAL A 92 0.04 -11.53 27.64
N GLY A 93 0.01 -12.77 27.18
CA GLY A 93 1.01 -13.31 26.26
C GLY A 93 2.43 -13.20 26.81
N SER A 94 3.35 -12.58 26.10
CA SER A 94 4.74 -12.36 26.50
C SER A 94 4.96 -11.08 27.33
N GLY A 95 3.98 -10.68 28.14
CA GLY A 95 4.10 -9.50 29.01
C GLY A 95 3.53 -8.22 28.40
N CYS A 96 2.73 -8.32 27.34
CA CYS A 96 2.00 -7.18 26.77
C CYS A 96 0.95 -6.67 27.79
N LYS A 97 0.84 -5.35 27.92
CA LYS A 97 -0.22 -4.75 28.76
C LYS A 97 -1.61 -5.18 28.28
N ILE A 98 -2.49 -5.47 29.24
CA ILE A 98 -3.92 -5.60 28.96
C ILE A 98 -4.45 -4.20 28.66
N LEU A 99 -5.17 -4.09 27.56
CA LEU A 99 -5.82 -2.85 27.13
C LEU A 99 -7.33 -3.07 27.03
N ASP A 100 -8.08 -2.03 27.41
CA ASP A 100 -9.51 -1.96 27.12
C ASP A 100 -9.74 -1.68 25.63
N ASP A 101 -10.98 -1.88 25.16
CA ASP A 101 -11.35 -1.59 23.78
C ASP A 101 -11.09 -0.11 23.45
N TYR A 102 -10.38 0.11 22.35
CA TYR A 102 -10.13 1.45 21.86
C TYR A 102 -11.43 2.05 21.29
N LYS A 103 -11.64 3.31 21.56
CA LYS A 103 -12.73 4.09 20.98
C LYS A 103 -12.14 5.27 20.23
N SER A 104 -12.34 5.30 18.92
CA SER A 104 -11.96 6.43 18.09
C SER A 104 -12.80 7.65 18.45
N ASN A 105 -12.17 8.83 18.46
CA ASN A 105 -12.87 10.12 18.60
C ASN A 105 -13.49 10.58 17.26
N SER A 106 -13.13 9.94 16.16
CA SER A 106 -13.62 10.23 14.80
C SER A 106 -14.54 9.14 14.31
N THR A 107 -15.50 9.48 13.47
CA THR A 107 -16.36 8.49 12.83
C THR A 107 -15.57 7.56 11.91
N LEU A 108 -15.89 6.28 11.96
CA LEU A 108 -15.37 5.27 11.05
C LEU A 108 -16.36 4.95 9.90
N GLU A 109 -17.56 5.48 9.98
CA GLU A 109 -18.52 5.37 8.89
C GLU A 109 -18.28 6.53 7.91
N VAL A 110 -17.80 6.17 6.72
CA VAL A 110 -17.49 7.14 5.66
C VAL A 110 -18.39 6.92 4.46
N GLN A 111 -18.71 8.02 3.78
CA GLN A 111 -19.43 8.00 2.52
C GLN A 111 -18.59 8.71 1.47
N PHE A 112 -18.50 8.09 0.31
CA PHE A 112 -17.84 8.69 -0.85
C PHE A 112 -18.86 9.40 -1.74
N PRO A 113 -18.47 10.49 -2.42
CA PRO A 113 -19.28 11.08 -3.47
C PRO A 113 -19.58 10.06 -4.57
N SER A 114 -20.64 10.29 -5.33
CA SER A 114 -20.90 9.51 -6.55
C SER A 114 -19.67 9.51 -7.46
N TYR A 115 -19.41 8.37 -8.10
CA TYR A 115 -18.26 8.22 -9.00
C TYR A 115 -18.25 9.30 -10.09
N ASN A 116 -17.12 9.97 -10.24
CA ASN A 116 -16.89 10.97 -11.26
C ASN A 116 -15.71 10.56 -12.13
N SER A 117 -16.00 10.11 -13.36
CA SER A 117 -14.99 9.62 -14.28
C SER A 117 -13.97 10.67 -14.72
N THR A 118 -14.41 11.94 -14.88
CA THR A 118 -13.51 13.05 -15.21
C THR A 118 -12.51 13.30 -14.09
N ARG A 119 -12.97 13.35 -12.83
CA ARG A 119 -12.11 13.48 -11.66
C ARG A 119 -11.15 12.29 -11.51
N ALA A 120 -11.66 11.08 -11.68
CA ALA A 120 -10.86 9.86 -11.60
C ALA A 120 -9.75 9.84 -12.67
N ASN A 121 -10.05 10.21 -13.91
CA ASN A 121 -9.07 10.31 -14.98
C ASN A 121 -8.05 11.42 -14.73
N MET A 122 -8.49 12.59 -14.27
CA MET A 122 -7.57 13.68 -13.89
C MET A 122 -6.58 13.19 -12.82
N MET A 123 -7.05 12.51 -11.78
CA MET A 123 -6.19 11.99 -10.71
C MET A 123 -5.23 10.90 -11.18
N ARG A 124 -5.66 10.02 -12.08
CA ARG A 124 -4.84 8.92 -12.63
C ARG A 124 -3.73 9.39 -13.57
N TYR A 125 -4.02 10.39 -14.40
CA TYR A 125 -3.14 10.77 -15.52
C TYR A 125 -2.34 12.06 -15.29
N ARG A 126 -2.60 12.80 -14.20
CA ARG A 126 -1.75 13.92 -13.82
C ARG A 126 -0.35 13.47 -13.41
N LYS A 127 0.64 14.38 -13.41
CA LYS A 127 1.95 14.12 -12.80
C LYS A 127 1.77 13.76 -11.33
N GLN A 128 2.24 12.58 -10.94
CA GLN A 128 2.15 12.11 -9.56
C GLN A 128 3.34 12.64 -8.73
N VAL A 129 3.03 13.25 -7.60
CA VAL A 129 3.98 13.65 -6.55
C VAL A 129 3.49 12.96 -5.28
N GLY A 130 4.14 11.87 -4.91
CA GLY A 130 3.58 10.95 -3.94
C GLY A 130 4.46 10.71 -2.73
N VAL A 131 3.81 10.24 -1.66
CA VAL A 131 4.44 9.72 -0.45
C VAL A 131 3.91 8.33 -0.15
N ASN A 132 4.67 7.56 0.63
CA ASN A 132 4.25 6.25 1.12
C ASN A 132 3.66 6.39 2.52
N GLY A 133 2.46 5.85 2.74
CA GLY A 133 1.81 5.72 4.06
C GLY A 133 2.35 4.50 4.82
N GLY A 134 3.68 4.39 4.93
CA GLY A 134 4.35 3.24 5.55
C GLY A 134 4.01 3.06 7.02
N ALA A 135 4.07 1.82 7.47
CA ALA A 135 3.77 1.38 8.83
C ALA A 135 2.40 1.84 9.37
N TRP A 136 1.45 2.21 8.50
CA TRP A 136 0.09 2.55 8.93
C TRP A 136 -0.75 1.29 9.15
N PHE A 137 -0.93 0.47 8.10
CA PHE A 137 -1.74 -0.76 8.16
C PHE A 137 -0.90 -2.05 8.09
N VAL A 138 0.34 -1.96 7.65
CA VAL A 138 1.35 -3.02 7.74
C VAL A 138 2.48 -2.53 8.61
N GLN A 139 2.78 -3.24 9.69
CA GLN A 139 3.70 -2.76 10.70
C GLN A 139 5.15 -3.15 10.38
N GLU A 140 6.05 -2.18 10.48
CA GLU A 140 7.48 -2.33 10.26
C GLU A 140 8.26 -1.85 11.49
N ASN A 141 9.08 -2.72 12.08
CA ASN A 141 9.74 -2.44 13.36
C ASN A 141 10.65 -1.20 13.32
N TRP A 142 11.33 -0.97 12.20
CA TRP A 142 12.22 0.20 12.06
C TRP A 142 11.47 1.54 12.05
N MET A 143 10.18 1.56 11.68
CA MET A 143 9.33 2.74 11.68
C MET A 143 8.52 2.87 12.98
N THR A 144 8.01 1.76 13.51
CA THR A 144 7.10 1.74 14.67
C THR A 144 7.61 0.82 15.79
N PRO A 145 8.85 0.99 16.28
CA PRO A 145 9.45 0.07 17.26
C PRO A 145 8.64 -0.09 18.56
N SER A 146 7.87 0.93 18.93
CA SER A 146 7.01 0.90 20.12
C SER A 146 5.89 -0.14 20.02
N LEU A 147 5.41 -0.49 18.82
CA LEU A 147 4.43 -1.55 18.62
C LEU A 147 5.03 -2.95 18.84
N PHE A 148 6.33 -3.07 18.67
CA PHE A 148 7.06 -4.34 18.79
C PHE A 148 7.64 -4.58 20.21
N SER A 149 7.42 -3.67 21.15
CA SER A 149 8.01 -3.72 22.51
C SER A 149 7.75 -5.03 23.24
N CYS A 150 6.56 -5.62 23.07
CA CYS A 150 6.19 -6.90 23.67
C CYS A 150 5.98 -8.02 22.62
N ALA A 151 6.43 -7.81 21.38
CA ALA A 151 6.33 -8.82 20.34
C ALA A 151 7.11 -10.09 20.72
N SER A 152 6.67 -11.24 20.21
CA SER A 152 7.27 -12.55 20.44
C SER A 152 7.98 -13.05 19.20
N GLY A 153 8.90 -14.00 19.36
CA GLY A 153 9.67 -14.55 18.23
C GLY A 153 10.79 -13.61 17.78
N SER A 154 10.91 -13.40 16.46
CA SER A 154 11.94 -12.52 15.87
C SER A 154 11.72 -11.05 16.18
N LYS A 155 10.54 -10.66 16.65
CA LYS A 155 10.10 -9.29 16.90
C LYS A 155 10.24 -8.38 15.66
N ALA A 156 10.11 -8.96 14.48
CA ALA A 156 10.38 -8.26 13.23
C ALA A 156 9.11 -8.04 12.39
N SER A 157 8.11 -8.95 12.49
CA SER A 157 6.90 -8.90 11.68
C SER A 157 5.65 -8.56 12.48
N GLU A 158 4.60 -8.13 11.80
CA GLU A 158 3.31 -7.83 12.43
C GLU A 158 2.72 -9.06 13.14
N LEU A 159 2.90 -10.26 12.58
CA LEU A 159 2.49 -11.50 13.25
C LEU A 159 3.18 -11.69 14.60
N ASP A 160 4.41 -11.21 14.77
CA ASP A 160 5.13 -11.32 16.04
C ASP A 160 4.54 -10.39 17.12
N ILE A 161 3.99 -9.25 16.73
CA ILE A 161 3.20 -8.38 17.63
C ILE A 161 2.02 -9.19 18.15
N LEU A 162 1.25 -9.81 17.27
CA LEU A 162 0.07 -10.59 17.66
C LEU A 162 0.41 -11.78 18.54
N LYS A 163 1.49 -12.50 18.23
CA LYS A 163 2.01 -13.58 19.08
C LYS A 163 2.38 -13.09 20.47
N GLY A 164 2.90 -11.88 20.56
CA GLY A 164 3.23 -11.23 21.84
C GLY A 164 2.02 -11.06 22.75
N TYR A 165 0.88 -10.65 22.22
CA TYR A 165 -0.39 -10.57 22.94
C TYR A 165 -1.02 -11.94 23.21
N GLY A 166 -0.74 -12.95 22.38
CA GLY A 166 -1.27 -14.28 22.49
C GLY A 166 -2.71 -14.43 21.98
N LYS A 167 -3.24 -15.66 22.07
CA LYS A 167 -4.53 -16.06 21.47
C LYS A 167 -5.71 -15.99 22.44
N SER A 168 -5.50 -15.59 23.70
CA SER A 168 -6.59 -15.44 24.67
C SER A 168 -7.55 -14.32 24.25
N LYS A 169 -8.81 -14.39 24.71
CA LYS A 169 -9.79 -13.33 24.44
C LYS A 169 -9.26 -11.93 24.82
N LYS A 170 -8.60 -11.80 25.96
CA LYS A 170 -8.00 -10.56 26.43
C LYS A 170 -6.78 -10.15 25.62
N GLY A 171 -5.96 -11.11 25.14
CA GLY A 171 -4.83 -10.85 24.26
C GLY A 171 -5.30 -10.30 22.91
N ILE A 172 -6.28 -10.94 22.29
CA ILE A 172 -6.89 -10.49 21.03
C ILE A 172 -7.50 -9.09 21.18
N GLN A 173 -8.26 -8.85 22.26
CA GLN A 173 -8.83 -7.54 22.54
C GLN A 173 -7.74 -6.46 22.70
N SER A 174 -6.70 -6.75 23.46
CA SER A 174 -5.60 -5.80 23.70
C SER A 174 -4.78 -5.52 22.44
N ALA A 175 -4.50 -6.55 21.62
CA ALA A 175 -3.85 -6.38 20.33
C ALA A 175 -4.69 -5.49 19.39
N ARG A 176 -6.01 -5.75 19.32
CA ARG A 176 -6.92 -4.92 18.55
C ARG A 176 -6.90 -3.46 19.02
N ALA A 177 -7.08 -3.22 20.32
CA ALA A 177 -7.07 -1.88 20.89
C ALA A 177 -5.77 -1.13 20.58
N ARG A 178 -4.63 -1.83 20.62
CA ARG A 178 -3.32 -1.25 20.30
C ARG A 178 -3.21 -0.85 18.85
N LEU A 179 -3.63 -1.73 17.92
CA LEU A 179 -3.56 -1.46 16.48
C LEU A 179 -4.62 -0.43 16.04
N GLU A 180 -5.84 -0.49 16.58
CA GLU A 180 -6.86 0.52 16.29
C GLU A 180 -6.42 1.93 16.75
N LYS A 181 -5.81 2.06 17.93
CA LYS A 181 -5.22 3.32 18.36
C LYS A 181 -4.16 3.80 17.38
N HIS A 182 -3.29 2.89 16.92
CA HIS A 182 -2.26 3.23 15.93
C HIS A 182 -2.88 3.68 14.61
N TRP A 183 -3.83 2.92 14.04
CA TRP A 183 -4.48 3.29 12.78
C TRP A 183 -5.23 4.62 12.87
N ASP A 184 -5.75 4.96 14.05
CA ASP A 184 -6.48 6.20 14.30
C ASP A 184 -5.57 7.43 14.42
N THR A 185 -4.35 7.24 14.93
CA THR A 185 -3.49 8.36 15.36
C THR A 185 -2.18 8.49 14.58
N TRP A 186 -1.80 7.53 13.72
CA TRP A 186 -0.54 7.53 13.01
C TRP A 186 -0.49 8.58 11.89
N ILE A 187 -1.53 8.62 11.06
CA ILE A 187 -1.76 9.65 10.05
C ILE A 187 -3.19 10.15 10.22
N GLN A 188 -3.37 11.45 10.40
CA GLN A 188 -4.65 12.07 10.69
C GLN A 188 -5.09 13.00 9.54
N ALA A 189 -6.33 13.48 9.58
CA ALA A 189 -6.88 14.38 8.55
C ALA A 189 -5.99 15.60 8.31
N LYS A 190 -5.45 16.20 9.38
CA LYS A 190 -4.54 17.36 9.29
C LYS A 190 -3.27 17.07 8.49
N ASP A 191 -2.74 15.85 8.58
CA ASP A 191 -1.53 15.49 7.81
C ASP A 191 -1.81 15.51 6.30
N PHE A 192 -3.04 15.20 5.86
CA PHE A 192 -3.43 15.30 4.45
C PHE A 192 -3.54 16.76 3.98
N GLU A 193 -4.00 17.67 4.83
CA GLU A 193 -3.98 19.10 4.54
C GLU A 193 -2.54 19.61 4.37
N GLU A 194 -1.62 19.17 5.22
CA GLU A 194 -0.20 19.49 5.13
C GLU A 194 0.44 18.87 3.88
N MET A 195 0.13 17.62 3.52
CA MET A 195 0.57 16.98 2.27
C MET A 195 0.12 17.80 1.06
N LYS A 196 -1.15 18.20 1.02
CA LYS A 196 -1.70 19.05 -0.06
C LYS A 196 -0.97 20.39 -0.15
N ALA A 197 -0.72 21.04 0.98
CA ALA A 197 0.00 22.30 1.02
C ALA A 197 1.45 22.18 0.51
N MET A 198 2.07 21.02 0.68
CA MET A 198 3.40 20.69 0.12
C MET A 198 3.37 20.30 -1.36
N GLY A 199 2.21 20.26 -2.00
CA GLY A 199 2.05 19.86 -3.40
C GLY A 199 2.03 18.33 -3.62
N ILE A 200 1.92 17.53 -2.54
CA ILE A 200 1.74 16.07 -2.63
C ILE A 200 0.31 15.80 -3.09
N ASN A 201 0.18 14.96 -4.11
CA ASN A 201 -1.10 14.65 -4.73
C ASN A 201 -1.38 13.14 -4.82
N THR A 202 -0.50 12.31 -4.29
CA THR A 202 -0.62 10.85 -4.33
C THR A 202 -0.14 10.23 -3.03
N LEU A 203 -0.94 9.32 -2.48
CA LEU A 203 -0.58 8.47 -1.35
C LEU A 203 -0.50 7.01 -1.83
N ARG A 204 0.64 6.34 -1.64
CA ARG A 204 0.72 4.88 -1.70
C ARG A 204 0.31 4.33 -0.33
N LEU A 205 -0.65 3.42 -0.30
CA LEU A 205 -1.26 2.92 0.93
C LEU A 205 -1.00 1.40 1.07
N PRO A 206 0.05 1.00 1.82
CA PRO A 206 0.35 -0.40 2.07
C PRO A 206 -0.70 -1.09 2.95
N ILE A 207 -1.24 -2.21 2.48
CA ILE A 207 -2.17 -3.08 3.23
C ILE A 207 -1.79 -4.55 3.06
N GLY A 208 -2.12 -5.38 4.07
CA GLY A 208 -1.94 -6.82 3.98
C GLY A 208 -3.28 -7.56 3.81
N TYR A 209 -3.23 -8.82 3.35
CA TYR A 209 -4.46 -9.63 3.22
C TYR A 209 -5.25 -9.78 4.52
N TRP A 210 -4.62 -9.57 5.66
CA TRP A 210 -5.26 -9.63 6.98
C TRP A 210 -6.05 -8.38 7.35
N ASN A 211 -5.88 -7.27 6.62
CA ASN A 211 -6.64 -6.04 6.84
C ASN A 211 -8.05 -6.07 6.22
N PHE A 212 -8.39 -7.11 5.46
CA PHE A 212 -9.69 -7.22 4.80
C PHE A 212 -10.80 -7.67 5.77
N PRO A 213 -12.05 -7.24 5.57
CA PRO A 213 -13.13 -7.53 6.51
C PRO A 213 -13.56 -8.99 6.45
N GLY A 214 -13.65 -9.60 7.63
CA GLY A 214 -14.12 -10.98 7.78
C GLY A 214 -13.02 -12.04 7.85
N SER A 215 -13.30 -13.07 8.63
CA SER A 215 -12.35 -14.16 8.94
C SER A 215 -11.96 -15.02 7.72
N ASN A 216 -12.75 -14.98 6.64
CA ASN A 216 -12.45 -15.76 5.43
C ASN A 216 -11.13 -15.36 4.76
N PHE A 217 -10.71 -14.07 4.89
CA PHE A 217 -9.45 -13.61 4.33
C PHE A 217 -8.24 -14.14 5.10
N THR A 218 -8.37 -14.39 6.41
CA THR A 218 -7.29 -14.92 7.25
C THR A 218 -7.34 -16.43 7.44
N LYS A 219 -8.44 -17.09 7.04
CA LYS A 219 -8.62 -18.54 7.19
C LYS A 219 -7.43 -19.32 6.61
N ASP A 220 -6.99 -20.38 7.27
CA ASP A 220 -5.86 -21.21 6.87
C ASP A 220 -4.53 -20.44 6.68
N THR A 221 -4.36 -19.34 7.43
CA THR A 221 -3.13 -18.54 7.44
C THR A 221 -2.61 -18.36 8.87
N PRO A 222 -1.36 -17.90 9.06
CA PRO A 222 -0.84 -17.56 10.39
C PRO A 222 -1.66 -16.50 11.13
N PHE A 223 -2.43 -15.67 10.42
CA PHE A 223 -3.28 -14.62 10.99
C PHE A 223 -4.69 -15.12 11.39
N GLU A 224 -5.09 -16.33 11.02
CA GLU A 224 -6.42 -16.86 11.35
C GLU A 224 -6.77 -16.75 12.85
N PRO A 225 -5.91 -17.15 13.80
CA PRO A 225 -6.20 -17.04 15.22
C PRO A 225 -6.38 -15.59 15.71
N TYR A 226 -6.00 -14.62 14.89
CA TYR A 226 -5.99 -13.19 15.19
C TYR A 226 -6.96 -12.38 14.33
N SER A 227 -7.84 -13.05 13.57
CA SER A 227 -8.77 -12.37 12.65
C SER A 227 -9.61 -11.27 13.30
N ASP A 228 -10.01 -11.46 14.56
CA ASP A 228 -10.81 -10.48 15.32
C ASP A 228 -10.01 -9.21 15.69
N VAL A 229 -8.68 -9.25 15.63
CA VAL A 229 -7.84 -8.05 15.79
C VAL A 229 -8.11 -7.05 14.66
N TYR A 230 -8.34 -7.55 13.45
CA TYR A 230 -8.48 -6.75 12.22
C TYR A 230 -9.92 -6.42 11.82
N LYS A 231 -10.91 -6.76 12.65
CA LYS A 231 -12.33 -6.63 12.29
C LYS A 231 -12.75 -5.21 11.86
N ASN A 232 -12.05 -4.19 12.32
CA ASN A 232 -12.33 -2.79 11.99
C ASN A 232 -11.29 -2.17 11.04
N SER A 233 -10.20 -2.86 10.69
CA SER A 233 -9.10 -2.29 9.88
C SER A 233 -9.57 -1.72 8.55
N TRP A 234 -10.51 -2.39 7.89
CA TRP A 234 -11.07 -1.91 6.62
C TRP A 234 -11.79 -0.56 6.75
N LYS A 235 -12.46 -0.32 7.87
CA LYS A 235 -13.10 0.98 8.14
C LYS A 235 -12.06 2.11 8.27
N TYR A 236 -10.93 1.85 8.90
CA TYR A 236 -9.82 2.81 8.99
C TYR A 236 -9.16 3.03 7.63
N ILE A 237 -9.04 2.00 6.78
CA ILE A 237 -8.55 2.11 5.40
C ILE A 237 -9.49 2.98 4.56
N LEU A 238 -10.79 2.75 4.61
CA LEU A 238 -11.77 3.59 3.91
C LEU A 238 -11.72 5.04 4.38
N ARG A 239 -11.54 5.27 5.69
CA ARG A 239 -11.37 6.63 6.24
C ARG A 239 -10.09 7.29 5.74
N ALA A 240 -8.98 6.56 5.62
CA ALA A 240 -7.74 7.07 5.04
C ALA A 240 -7.95 7.50 3.58
N ILE A 241 -8.65 6.69 2.79
CA ILE A 241 -9.01 7.01 1.40
C ILE A 241 -9.91 8.26 1.36
N LYS A 242 -10.83 8.41 2.33
CA LYS A 242 -11.70 9.57 2.44
C LYS A 242 -10.94 10.86 2.78
N TYR A 243 -10.00 10.82 3.71
CA TYR A 243 -9.13 11.97 4.02
C TYR A 243 -8.32 12.40 2.80
N ALA A 244 -7.81 11.44 2.01
CA ALA A 244 -7.15 11.71 0.75
C ALA A 244 -8.11 12.37 -0.27
N ASP A 245 -9.36 11.86 -0.37
CA ASP A 245 -10.40 12.40 -1.26
C ASP A 245 -10.72 13.87 -0.99
N GLU A 246 -10.86 14.23 0.29
CA GLU A 246 -11.13 15.59 0.75
C GLU A 246 -9.99 16.58 0.48
N ASN A 247 -8.79 16.06 0.26
CA ASN A 247 -7.59 16.83 -0.02
C ASN A 247 -7.10 16.74 -1.47
N ASP A 248 -7.89 16.18 -2.40
CA ASP A 248 -7.53 15.95 -3.81
C ASP A 248 -6.29 15.07 -3.98
N ILE A 249 -6.03 14.16 -3.03
CA ILE A 249 -4.94 13.20 -3.07
C ILE A 249 -5.47 11.87 -3.63
N GLY A 250 -4.81 11.38 -4.70
CA GLY A 250 -5.07 10.07 -5.28
C GLY A 250 -4.47 8.97 -4.41
N VAL A 251 -5.14 7.82 -4.30
CA VAL A 251 -4.64 6.68 -3.51
C VAL A 251 -4.27 5.52 -4.41
N LEU A 252 -3.01 5.09 -4.35
CA LEU A 252 -2.52 3.83 -4.88
C LEU A 252 -2.54 2.79 -3.75
N ILE A 253 -3.46 1.85 -3.80
CA ILE A 253 -3.53 0.77 -2.80
C ILE A 253 -2.46 -0.26 -3.13
N ASP A 254 -1.58 -0.54 -2.17
CA ASP A 254 -0.50 -1.51 -2.34
C ASP A 254 -0.77 -2.79 -1.55
N MET A 255 -0.78 -3.92 -2.24
CA MET A 255 -0.82 -5.22 -1.60
C MET A 255 0.55 -5.60 -1.07
N HIS A 256 0.87 -5.07 0.11
CA HIS A 256 2.16 -5.17 0.78
C HIS A 256 2.42 -6.52 1.43
N GLY A 257 1.36 -7.22 1.85
CA GLY A 257 1.42 -8.57 2.42
C GLY A 257 0.50 -9.54 1.70
N ALA A 258 1.08 -10.60 1.10
CA ALA A 258 0.36 -11.61 0.33
C ALA A 258 0.30 -12.97 1.03
N TYR A 259 -0.66 -13.79 0.62
CA TYR A 259 -0.78 -15.17 1.10
C TYR A 259 0.50 -15.98 0.90
N GLY A 260 1.04 -16.51 1.99
CA GLY A 260 2.25 -17.31 1.96
C GLY A 260 3.55 -16.51 1.81
N SER A 261 3.52 -15.22 2.00
CA SER A 261 4.61 -14.26 1.83
C SER A 261 5.22 -14.26 0.42
N GLN A 262 5.29 -13.10 -0.19
CA GLN A 262 5.81 -12.92 -1.55
C GLN A 262 7.35 -12.87 -1.62
N ASN A 263 8.01 -12.57 -0.50
CA ASN A 263 9.46 -12.37 -0.46
C ASN A 263 10.16 -12.97 0.78
N GLY A 264 9.40 -13.43 1.79
CA GLY A 264 9.95 -13.95 3.05
C GLY A 264 10.36 -12.88 4.07
N GLU A 265 10.21 -11.60 3.71
CA GLU A 265 10.64 -10.47 4.52
C GLU A 265 9.60 -10.07 5.57
N PRO A 266 10.02 -9.42 6.69
CA PRO A 266 9.14 -9.03 7.78
C PRO A 266 7.93 -8.20 7.37
N HIS A 267 8.08 -7.29 6.41
CA HIS A 267 7.02 -6.41 5.91
C HIS A 267 5.94 -7.16 5.12
N SER A 268 6.17 -8.42 4.73
CA SER A 268 5.10 -9.29 4.21
C SER A 268 4.16 -9.82 5.29
N GLY A 269 4.35 -9.39 6.55
CA GLY A 269 3.58 -9.76 7.73
C GLY A 269 4.11 -10.96 8.51
N VAL A 270 5.00 -11.78 7.93
CA VAL A 270 5.57 -12.98 8.53
C VAL A 270 7.09 -13.00 8.28
N ALA A 271 7.88 -13.06 9.36
CA ALA A 271 9.35 -13.05 9.29
C ALA A 271 9.93 -14.46 9.49
N ASP A 272 9.63 -15.39 8.59
CA ASP A 272 10.15 -16.77 8.65
C ASP A 272 11.12 -17.09 7.49
N GLY A 273 11.43 -16.11 6.64
CA GLY A 273 12.32 -16.24 5.49
C GLY A 273 11.77 -17.12 4.36
N LYS A 274 10.49 -17.54 4.43
CA LYS A 274 9.92 -18.49 3.47
C LYS A 274 9.02 -17.80 2.46
N VAL A 275 9.21 -18.15 1.20
CA VAL A 275 8.41 -17.66 0.08
C VAL A 275 7.46 -18.76 -0.38
N HIS A 276 6.20 -18.66 0.02
CA HIS A 276 5.15 -19.62 -0.37
C HIS A 276 4.09 -19.03 -1.29
N PHE A 277 4.16 -17.74 -1.60
CA PHE A 277 3.24 -17.06 -2.50
C PHE A 277 3.08 -17.79 -3.85
N PHE A 278 4.17 -18.32 -4.38
CA PHE A 278 4.16 -18.98 -5.70
C PHE A 278 3.52 -20.38 -5.73
N LYS A 279 3.02 -20.88 -4.61
CA LYS A 279 2.10 -22.02 -4.62
C LYS A 279 0.79 -21.63 -5.32
N LYS A 280 0.19 -22.56 -6.06
CA LYS A 280 -1.03 -22.33 -6.86
C LYS A 280 -2.15 -21.74 -5.99
N GLU A 281 -2.38 -22.35 -4.83
CA GLU A 281 -3.45 -21.98 -3.89
C GLU A 281 -3.32 -20.53 -3.41
N ASN A 282 -2.11 -20.09 -3.08
CA ASN A 282 -1.86 -18.72 -2.60
C ASN A 282 -2.05 -17.68 -3.70
N ARG A 283 -1.60 -17.97 -4.92
CA ARG A 283 -1.82 -17.09 -6.08
C ARG A 283 -3.31 -16.97 -6.43
N GLU A 284 -4.05 -18.09 -6.41
CA GLU A 284 -5.50 -18.08 -6.64
C GLU A 284 -6.25 -17.31 -5.55
N ARG A 285 -5.87 -17.49 -4.29
CA ARG A 285 -6.44 -16.72 -3.18
C ARG A 285 -6.15 -15.23 -3.34
N MET A 286 -4.92 -14.88 -3.70
CA MET A 286 -4.55 -13.48 -3.93
C MET A 286 -5.34 -12.87 -5.09
N THR A 287 -5.54 -13.59 -6.18
CA THR A 287 -6.38 -13.13 -7.29
C THR A 287 -7.82 -12.89 -6.83
N LYS A 288 -8.41 -13.80 -6.05
CA LYS A 288 -9.77 -13.61 -5.50
C LYS A 288 -9.87 -12.38 -4.60
N LEU A 289 -8.84 -12.13 -3.77
CA LEU A 289 -8.78 -10.96 -2.91
C LEU A 289 -8.68 -9.67 -3.74
N LEU A 290 -7.85 -9.65 -4.79
CA LEU A 290 -7.75 -8.51 -5.70
C LEU A 290 -9.07 -8.22 -6.44
N LEU A 291 -9.82 -9.26 -6.82
CA LEU A 291 -11.15 -9.09 -7.42
C LEU A 291 -12.14 -8.49 -6.41
N TRP A 292 -12.11 -8.95 -5.17
CA TRP A 292 -12.91 -8.35 -4.09
C TRP A 292 -12.54 -6.88 -3.89
N LEU A 293 -11.23 -6.59 -3.76
CA LEU A 293 -10.74 -5.22 -3.59
C LEU A 293 -11.20 -4.32 -4.75
N MET A 294 -11.07 -4.80 -5.99
CA MET A 294 -11.51 -4.06 -7.17
C MET A 294 -13.00 -3.72 -7.12
N ASN A 295 -13.84 -4.69 -6.72
CA ASN A 295 -15.29 -4.45 -6.56
C ASN A 295 -15.59 -3.36 -5.53
N GLU A 296 -14.86 -3.36 -4.41
CA GLU A 296 -15.08 -2.38 -3.34
C GLU A 296 -14.66 -0.95 -3.74
N VAL A 297 -13.56 -0.81 -4.50
CA VAL A 297 -12.97 0.50 -4.72
C VAL A 297 -13.16 1.10 -6.11
N GLN A 298 -13.68 0.34 -7.08
CA GLN A 298 -13.80 0.80 -8.48
C GLN A 298 -14.65 2.08 -8.66
N ASN A 299 -15.58 2.32 -7.73
CA ASN A 299 -16.45 3.49 -7.74
C ASN A 299 -15.97 4.62 -6.82
N ILE A 300 -14.75 4.55 -6.30
CA ILE A 300 -14.13 5.62 -5.51
C ILE A 300 -13.20 6.41 -6.42
N SER A 301 -13.57 7.67 -6.72
CA SER A 301 -12.92 8.45 -7.78
C SER A 301 -11.44 8.76 -7.52
N ASN A 302 -11.02 8.83 -6.26
CA ASN A 302 -9.63 9.11 -5.89
C ASN A 302 -8.77 7.85 -5.72
N VAL A 303 -9.32 6.64 -5.87
CA VAL A 303 -8.49 5.45 -6.00
C VAL A 303 -7.95 5.38 -7.42
N ILE A 304 -6.65 5.63 -7.55
CA ILE A 304 -5.98 5.78 -8.85
C ILE A 304 -5.41 4.47 -9.38
N GLY A 305 -5.22 3.48 -8.51
CA GLY A 305 -4.70 2.18 -8.91
C GLY A 305 -4.57 1.21 -7.76
N ILE A 306 -4.22 -0.03 -8.11
CA ILE A 306 -3.88 -1.12 -7.18
C ILE A 306 -2.53 -1.66 -7.61
N GLU A 307 -1.54 -1.60 -6.72
CA GLU A 307 -0.29 -2.34 -6.84
C GLU A 307 -0.54 -3.77 -6.40
N LEU A 308 -0.34 -4.71 -7.33
CA LEU A 308 -0.80 -6.08 -7.13
C LEU A 308 0.01 -6.83 -6.07
N LEU A 309 1.29 -6.46 -5.89
CA LEU A 309 2.20 -7.15 -4.99
C LEU A 309 3.47 -6.34 -4.75
N ASN A 310 3.75 -6.02 -3.49
CA ASN A 310 4.97 -5.33 -3.09
C ASN A 310 6.18 -6.28 -3.14
N GLU A 311 7.26 -5.86 -3.79
CA GLU A 311 8.59 -6.48 -3.74
C GLU A 311 8.59 -8.02 -3.81
N PRO A 312 7.99 -8.64 -4.82
CA PRO A 312 7.96 -10.09 -4.91
C PRO A 312 9.33 -10.67 -5.21
N HIS A 313 9.60 -11.85 -4.65
CA HIS A 313 10.76 -12.64 -5.03
C HIS A 313 10.74 -12.93 -6.54
N ASN A 314 11.91 -12.92 -7.19
CA ASN A 314 12.01 -13.24 -8.61
C ASN A 314 11.70 -14.72 -8.86
N ASP A 315 10.54 -15.00 -9.44
CA ASP A 315 10.07 -16.34 -9.78
C ASP A 315 9.45 -16.35 -11.19
N LYS A 316 9.73 -17.38 -11.98
CA LYS A 316 9.21 -17.51 -13.36
C LYS A 316 7.68 -17.46 -13.47
N ARG A 317 6.97 -17.78 -12.38
CA ARG A 317 5.50 -17.77 -12.32
C ARG A 317 4.91 -16.38 -12.07
N LEU A 318 5.73 -15.40 -11.71
CA LEU A 318 5.28 -14.05 -11.37
C LEU A 318 4.57 -13.37 -12.55
N TRP A 319 5.22 -13.35 -13.71
CA TRP A 319 4.71 -12.66 -14.88
C TRP A 319 3.39 -13.24 -15.40
N SER A 320 3.29 -14.57 -15.44
CA SER A 320 2.04 -15.23 -15.84
C SER A 320 0.91 -14.96 -14.84
N TRP A 321 1.22 -14.89 -13.55
CA TRP A 321 0.25 -14.54 -12.53
C TRP A 321 -0.20 -13.09 -12.65
N TYR A 322 0.72 -12.13 -12.82
CA TYR A 322 0.38 -10.73 -13.05
C TYR A 322 -0.57 -10.57 -14.24
N SER A 323 -0.23 -11.16 -15.39
CA SER A 323 -1.10 -11.09 -16.57
C SER A 323 -2.49 -11.63 -16.28
N SER A 324 -2.59 -12.82 -15.69
CA SER A 324 -3.88 -13.45 -15.37
C SER A 324 -4.70 -12.66 -14.35
N ALA A 325 -4.05 -12.11 -13.32
CA ALA A 325 -4.72 -11.32 -12.29
C ALA A 325 -5.24 -9.99 -12.87
N MET A 326 -4.41 -9.29 -13.66
CA MET A 326 -4.83 -8.04 -14.33
C MET A 326 -5.98 -8.28 -15.30
N ASP A 327 -5.94 -9.36 -16.08
CA ASP A 327 -7.04 -9.70 -17.01
C ASP A 327 -8.34 -10.01 -16.27
N ALA A 328 -8.24 -10.68 -15.12
CA ALA A 328 -9.40 -10.95 -14.27
C ALA A 328 -9.97 -9.65 -13.68
N MET A 329 -9.10 -8.75 -13.18
CA MET A 329 -9.52 -7.46 -12.61
C MET A 329 -10.17 -6.54 -13.65
N ARG A 330 -9.63 -6.49 -14.88
CA ARG A 330 -10.21 -5.70 -15.98
C ARG A 330 -11.60 -6.14 -16.39
N LYS A 331 -11.96 -7.40 -16.17
CA LYS A 331 -13.33 -7.90 -16.41
C LYS A 331 -14.34 -7.42 -15.37
N VAL A 332 -13.88 -7.07 -14.18
CA VAL A 332 -14.72 -6.53 -13.10
C VAL A 332 -14.90 -5.01 -13.26
N SER A 333 -13.84 -4.32 -13.65
CA SER A 333 -13.89 -2.86 -13.89
C SER A 333 -14.69 -2.58 -15.16
N LYS A 334 -15.73 -1.79 -15.03
CA LYS A 334 -16.56 -1.30 -16.14
C LYS A 334 -15.98 -0.03 -16.75
#